data_f0d10928126dc9ad78866c8bf8467c63
#
_entry.id   f0d10928126dc9ad78866c8bf8467c63
#
_cell.length_a   1.000
_cell.length_b   1.000
_cell.length_c   1.000
_cell.angle_alpha   90.00
_cell.angle_beta   90.00
_cell.angle_gamma   90.00
#
_symmetry.space_group_name_H-M   'P 1'
#
loop_
_entity.id
_entity.type
_entity.pdbx_description
1 polymer ?
#
loop_
_entity_poly.entity_id
_entity_poly.type
_entity_poly.pdbx_seq_one_letter_code
_entity_poly.pdbx_strand_id
1 'polypeptide(L)'
;MPFEFFSNKGNFFKGNLHGHSNYSDGKLTPEDVCNAYIEKGYDFISITDHFLKMFNYPITLPELKIKNFTIIPGAELHTSEMENGELWHLLALGLNDKFKPPDQPNFLINTKSENIENLSSRLFDAGAFVSLTHPEWNGMTLKDTLNINNAHAIEIYNHSCAIECDRGSGVAVLDQILNYGKELNIIATDDSHFHIDDAFGGWVMVKSEINSEEAILEALKNGHYYSSQGPDFKNIKVQKGRLEVLCSPVEKIIVSGYGSASICKNKTSIESAVFNLGLLPQEKWLRVTIIDNKGNKAWTNPIYDY
;
A
#
# COMPACT_ATOMS: atom_id res chain seq x y z
N MET A 1 11.06 25.49 -8.11
CA MET A 1 11.96 24.53 -8.82
C MET A 1 11.07 23.45 -9.46
N PRO A 2 11.48 22.72 -10.47
CA PRO A 2 10.69 21.58 -10.93
C PRO A 2 10.58 20.54 -9.80
N PHE A 3 9.39 20.01 -9.58
CA PHE A 3 9.17 18.85 -8.72
C PHE A 3 9.18 17.59 -9.58
N GLU A 4 9.98 16.61 -9.21
CA GLU A 4 10.08 15.32 -9.90
C GLU A 4 9.78 14.21 -8.90
N PHE A 5 8.69 13.48 -9.12
CA PHE A 5 8.14 12.52 -8.15
C PHE A 5 9.11 11.38 -7.83
N PHE A 6 9.87 10.93 -8.85
CA PHE A 6 10.87 9.88 -8.68
C PHE A 6 12.31 10.45 -8.75
N SER A 7 12.56 11.56 -8.03
CA SER A 7 13.84 12.27 -8.05
C SER A 7 14.99 11.56 -7.32
N ASN A 8 14.66 10.62 -6.42
CA ASN A 8 15.68 9.83 -5.72
C ASN A 8 16.42 8.90 -6.70
N LYS A 9 17.69 8.65 -6.40
CA LYS A 9 18.54 7.76 -7.20
C LYS A 9 18.12 6.29 -7.02
N GLY A 10 18.52 5.44 -7.96
CA GLY A 10 18.36 4.00 -7.88
C GLY A 10 17.39 3.42 -8.90
N ASN A 11 17.02 2.17 -8.66
CA ASN A 11 16.14 1.36 -9.49
C ASN A 11 14.78 1.18 -8.82
N PHE A 12 13.79 0.77 -9.59
CA PHE A 12 12.53 0.29 -9.04
C PHE A 12 12.66 -1.18 -8.65
N PHE A 13 12.23 -1.50 -7.44
CA PHE A 13 12.10 -2.86 -6.91
C PHE A 13 10.63 -3.19 -6.72
N LYS A 14 10.22 -4.34 -7.24
CA LYS A 14 8.84 -4.85 -7.17
C LYS A 14 8.65 -5.62 -5.87
N GLY A 15 7.63 -5.27 -5.07
CA GLY A 15 7.36 -5.98 -3.83
C GLY A 15 5.89 -6.09 -3.46
N ASN A 16 5.54 -7.16 -2.73
CA ASN A 16 4.26 -7.28 -2.05
C ASN A 16 4.44 -7.02 -0.55
N LEU A 17 3.50 -6.26 0.03
CA LEU A 17 3.56 -5.80 1.41
C LEU A 17 2.53 -6.46 2.33
N HIS A 18 1.61 -7.29 1.79
CA HIS A 18 0.54 -7.95 2.52
C HIS A 18 0.34 -9.36 1.99
N GLY A 19 0.51 -10.34 2.84
CA GLY A 19 0.29 -11.75 2.51
C GLY A 19 0.52 -12.65 3.71
N HIS A 20 -0.07 -13.83 3.68
CA HIS A 20 -0.16 -14.76 4.79
C HIS A 20 0.52 -16.08 4.48
N SER A 21 1.06 -16.70 5.52
CA SER A 21 1.60 -18.04 5.49
C SER A 21 0.83 -18.96 6.44
N ASN A 22 1.25 -20.22 6.53
CA ASN A 22 0.69 -21.17 7.48
C ASN A 22 1.10 -20.91 8.95
N TYR A 23 1.79 -19.79 9.21
CA TYR A 23 1.97 -19.30 10.59
C TYR A 23 0.74 -18.56 11.11
N SER A 24 -0.17 -18.16 10.22
CA SER A 24 -1.54 -17.77 10.57
C SER A 24 -2.55 -18.66 9.84
N ASP A 25 -3.19 -18.19 8.81
CA ASP A 25 -4.27 -18.85 8.09
C ASP A 25 -4.01 -18.98 6.57
N GLY A 26 -2.81 -18.66 6.11
CA GLY A 26 -2.38 -18.96 4.75
C GLY A 26 -2.09 -20.45 4.55
N LYS A 27 -2.10 -20.88 3.29
CA LYS A 27 -1.92 -22.29 2.90
C LYS A 27 -0.46 -22.73 2.84
N LEU A 28 0.43 -21.83 2.43
CA LEU A 28 1.83 -22.14 2.15
C LEU A 28 2.73 -21.88 3.35
N THR A 29 3.87 -22.58 3.42
CA THR A 29 4.93 -22.22 4.37
C THR A 29 5.52 -20.86 4.01
N PRO A 30 6.14 -20.13 4.96
CA PRO A 30 6.80 -18.85 4.65
C PRO A 30 7.82 -18.97 3.51
N GLU A 31 8.56 -20.06 3.46
CA GLU A 31 9.54 -20.36 2.42
C GLU A 31 8.87 -20.53 1.05
N ASP A 32 7.76 -21.26 0.99
CA ASP A 32 7.01 -21.48 -0.26
C ASP A 32 6.34 -20.19 -0.74
N VAL A 33 5.85 -19.34 0.17
CA VAL A 33 5.36 -18.00 -0.18
C VAL A 33 6.48 -17.19 -0.84
N CYS A 34 7.67 -17.10 -0.21
CA CYS A 34 8.81 -16.40 -0.80
C CYS A 34 9.17 -16.93 -2.18
N ASN A 35 9.27 -18.27 -2.34
CA ASN A 35 9.59 -18.90 -3.61
C ASN A 35 8.57 -18.55 -4.71
N ALA A 36 7.28 -18.56 -4.38
CA ALA A 36 6.22 -18.21 -5.32
C ALA A 36 6.35 -16.76 -5.84
N TYR A 37 6.68 -15.80 -4.97
CA TYR A 37 6.90 -14.40 -5.36
C TYR A 37 8.20 -14.23 -6.16
N ILE A 38 9.28 -14.95 -5.81
CA ILE A 38 10.53 -14.95 -6.58
C ILE A 38 10.31 -15.43 -8.00
N GLU A 39 9.58 -16.54 -8.18
CA GLU A 39 9.24 -17.07 -9.51
C GLU A 39 8.42 -16.11 -10.37
N LYS A 40 7.69 -15.18 -9.74
CA LYS A 40 6.93 -14.10 -10.40
C LYS A 40 7.72 -12.80 -10.56
N GLY A 41 9.03 -12.83 -10.29
CA GLY A 41 9.94 -11.71 -10.51
C GLY A 41 9.76 -10.56 -9.52
N TYR A 42 9.36 -10.85 -8.28
CA TYR A 42 9.40 -9.88 -7.21
C TYR A 42 10.81 -9.79 -6.63
N ASP A 43 11.18 -8.59 -6.18
CA ASP A 43 12.48 -8.29 -5.61
C ASP A 43 12.46 -8.35 -4.08
N PHE A 44 11.30 -8.13 -3.47
CA PHE A 44 11.11 -8.21 -2.03
C PHE A 44 9.67 -8.56 -1.64
N ILE A 45 9.50 -9.01 -0.39
CA ILE A 45 8.19 -9.32 0.19
C ILE A 45 8.19 -8.98 1.69
N SER A 46 7.01 -8.68 2.23
CA SER A 46 6.69 -8.83 3.65
C SER A 46 5.60 -9.88 3.79
N ILE A 47 5.84 -10.91 4.60
CA ILE A 47 4.81 -11.84 5.04
C ILE A 47 4.25 -11.27 6.34
N THR A 48 2.96 -10.97 6.34
CA THR A 48 2.28 -10.21 7.39
C THR A 48 1.21 -11.06 8.07
N ASP A 49 1.61 -12.24 8.52
CA ASP A 49 0.72 -13.15 9.25
C ASP A 49 -0.04 -12.42 10.37
N HIS A 50 -1.26 -12.86 10.65
CA HIS A 50 -2.12 -12.27 11.67
C HIS A 50 -1.49 -12.32 13.05
N PHE A 51 -1.20 -11.15 13.63
CA PHE A 51 -0.53 -10.98 14.92
C PHE A 51 -1.51 -11.15 16.08
N LEU A 52 -2.05 -12.38 16.19
CA LEU A 52 -3.05 -12.78 17.18
C LEU A 52 -2.49 -13.84 18.12
N LYS A 53 -3.03 -13.89 19.35
CA LYS A 53 -2.62 -14.89 20.35
C LYS A 53 -2.86 -16.32 19.88
N MET A 54 -3.94 -16.59 19.14
CA MET A 54 -4.23 -17.92 18.60
C MET A 54 -3.16 -18.44 17.65
N PHE A 55 -2.40 -17.56 17.00
CA PHE A 55 -1.25 -17.85 16.14
C PHE A 55 0.10 -17.60 16.83
N ASN A 56 0.10 -17.35 18.16
CA ASN A 56 1.29 -17.06 18.95
C ASN A 56 2.03 -15.78 18.51
N TYR A 57 1.31 -14.79 17.98
CA TYR A 57 1.82 -13.47 17.60
C TYR A 57 3.03 -13.54 16.62
N PRO A 58 2.91 -14.13 15.44
CA PRO A 58 4.04 -14.29 14.55
C PRO A 58 4.50 -12.94 13.97
N ILE A 59 5.82 -12.73 13.94
CA ILE A 59 6.49 -11.78 13.08
C ILE A 59 7.30 -12.63 12.11
N THR A 60 6.81 -12.77 10.88
CA THR A 60 7.29 -13.82 9.99
C THR A 60 8.54 -13.36 9.24
N LEU A 61 9.65 -14.02 9.52
CA LEU A 61 10.93 -13.82 8.84
C LEU A 61 11.60 -15.19 8.62
N PRO A 62 11.35 -15.85 7.47
CA PRO A 62 11.96 -17.12 7.18
C PRO A 62 13.49 -17.01 6.99
N GLU A 63 14.23 -18.03 7.41
CA GLU A 63 15.69 -18.10 7.28
C GLU A 63 16.14 -18.42 5.85
N LEU A 64 15.64 -17.66 4.87
CA LEU A 64 16.01 -17.78 3.47
C LEU A 64 17.09 -16.77 3.10
N LYS A 65 18.26 -17.29 2.66
CA LYS A 65 19.32 -16.45 2.08
C LYS A 65 19.27 -16.54 0.55
N ILE A 66 18.40 -15.77 -0.06
CA ILE A 66 18.28 -15.72 -1.51
C ILE A 66 18.97 -14.46 -2.02
N LYS A 67 19.86 -14.65 -2.98
CA LYS A 67 20.57 -13.52 -3.61
C LYS A 67 19.58 -12.60 -4.32
N ASN A 68 19.65 -11.30 -4.07
CA ASN A 68 18.84 -10.26 -4.69
C ASN A 68 17.33 -10.29 -4.31
N PHE A 69 16.94 -11.02 -3.28
CA PHE A 69 15.59 -10.99 -2.75
C PHE A 69 15.60 -10.58 -1.28
N THR A 70 14.79 -9.60 -0.93
CA THR A 70 14.71 -9.05 0.44
C THR A 70 13.40 -9.46 1.09
N ILE A 71 13.48 -9.95 2.34
CA ILE A 71 12.33 -10.25 3.17
C ILE A 71 12.28 -9.21 4.28
N ILE A 72 11.15 -8.51 4.40
CA ILE A 72 10.94 -7.49 5.42
C ILE A 72 10.07 -8.10 6.51
N PRO A 73 10.52 -8.12 7.78
CA PRO A 73 9.70 -8.64 8.87
C PRO A 73 8.46 -7.77 9.03
N GLY A 74 7.30 -8.41 9.16
CA GLY A 74 6.03 -7.68 9.25
C GLY A 74 4.94 -8.52 9.90
N ALA A 75 3.83 -7.87 10.18
CA ALA A 75 2.64 -8.50 10.72
C ALA A 75 1.39 -7.71 10.35
N GLU A 76 0.24 -8.37 10.29
CA GLU A 76 -1.06 -7.74 10.30
C GLU A 76 -1.63 -7.76 11.73
N LEU A 77 -1.77 -6.58 12.31
CA LEU A 77 -2.24 -6.40 13.68
C LEU A 77 -3.71 -6.07 13.73
N HIS A 78 -4.37 -6.62 14.75
CA HIS A 78 -5.79 -6.40 15.02
C HIS A 78 -5.96 -5.69 16.36
N THR A 79 -6.97 -4.80 16.45
CA THR A 79 -7.25 -4.09 17.68
C THR A 79 -8.75 -3.78 17.83
N SER A 80 -9.11 -2.70 18.53
CA SER A 80 -10.47 -2.28 18.80
C SER A 80 -11.38 -2.27 17.57
N GLU A 81 -12.67 -2.11 17.79
CA GLU A 81 -13.68 -2.03 16.73
C GLU A 81 -13.73 -0.65 16.06
N MET A 82 -14.13 -0.63 14.79
CA MET A 82 -14.61 0.54 14.05
C MET A 82 -16.09 0.84 14.41
N GLU A 83 -16.66 1.92 13.87
CA GLU A 83 -18.06 2.28 14.12
C GLU A 83 -19.08 1.20 13.69
N ASN A 84 -18.75 0.43 12.67
CA ASN A 84 -19.60 -0.65 12.18
C ASN A 84 -19.47 -1.97 12.97
N GLY A 85 -18.57 -2.02 13.96
CA GLY A 85 -18.33 -3.21 14.78
C GLY A 85 -17.29 -4.18 14.20
N GLU A 86 -16.65 -3.87 13.07
CA GLU A 86 -15.54 -4.65 12.53
C GLU A 86 -14.23 -4.29 13.24
N LEU A 87 -13.29 -5.24 13.35
CA LEU A 87 -11.99 -4.99 13.92
C LEU A 87 -11.14 -4.12 12.99
N TRP A 88 -10.31 -3.27 13.60
CA TRP A 88 -9.21 -2.65 12.89
C TRP A 88 -8.15 -3.67 12.51
N HIS A 89 -7.69 -3.58 11.29
CA HIS A 89 -6.53 -4.27 10.76
C HIS A 89 -5.47 -3.26 10.32
N LEU A 90 -4.22 -3.48 10.71
CA LEU A 90 -3.08 -2.62 10.38
C LEU A 90 -1.92 -3.47 9.91
N LEU A 91 -1.30 -3.10 8.79
CA LEU A 91 0.02 -3.61 8.47
C LEU A 91 1.09 -2.84 9.23
N ALA A 92 2.08 -3.57 9.73
CA ALA A 92 3.30 -3.03 10.28
C ALA A 92 4.51 -3.76 9.71
N LEU A 93 5.35 -3.06 8.97
CA LEU A 93 6.55 -3.61 8.34
C LEU A 93 7.80 -3.06 9.00
N GLY A 94 8.85 -3.89 9.16
CA GLY A 94 10.04 -3.56 9.92
C GLY A 94 9.85 -3.71 11.42
N LEU A 95 8.90 -4.56 11.85
CA LEU A 95 8.72 -4.91 13.26
C LEU A 95 9.82 -5.87 13.71
N ASN A 96 10.27 -5.69 14.96
CA ASN A 96 11.14 -6.64 15.63
C ASN A 96 10.36 -7.55 16.61
N ASP A 97 10.95 -8.67 16.94
CA ASP A 97 10.40 -9.72 17.81
C ASP A 97 10.09 -9.28 19.26
N LYS A 98 10.52 -8.07 19.65
CA LYS A 98 10.28 -7.49 20.98
C LYS A 98 9.02 -6.61 21.02
N PHE A 99 8.34 -6.41 19.89
CA PHE A 99 7.13 -5.60 19.86
C PHE A 99 6.03 -6.25 20.73
N LYS A 100 5.50 -5.50 21.67
CA LYS A 100 4.48 -6.01 22.60
C LYS A 100 3.13 -6.12 21.91
N PRO A 101 2.47 -7.30 21.93
CA PRO A 101 1.15 -7.47 21.30
C PRO A 101 0.07 -6.54 21.87
N PRO A 102 -0.97 -6.22 21.07
CA PRO A 102 -2.12 -5.41 21.50
C PRO A 102 -3.14 -6.17 22.37
N ASP A 103 -2.79 -7.34 22.89
CA ASP A 103 -3.66 -8.24 23.69
C ASP A 103 -4.93 -8.67 22.94
N GLN A 104 -4.81 -8.91 21.64
CA GLN A 104 -5.90 -9.40 20.79
C GLN A 104 -5.80 -10.92 20.62
N PRO A 105 -6.74 -11.72 21.23
CA PRO A 105 -6.58 -13.18 21.26
C PRO A 105 -6.97 -13.86 19.94
N ASN A 106 -7.94 -13.34 19.22
CA ASN A 106 -8.52 -13.91 18.01
C ASN A 106 -9.23 -12.83 17.18
N PHE A 107 -9.98 -13.19 16.16
CA PHE A 107 -10.74 -12.29 15.29
C PHE A 107 -12.03 -11.71 15.91
N LEU A 108 -12.24 -11.90 17.20
CA LEU A 108 -13.42 -11.34 17.89
C LEU A 108 -13.04 -10.06 18.64
N ILE A 109 -14.01 -9.16 18.76
CA ILE A 109 -13.82 -7.92 19.53
C ILE A 109 -13.43 -8.24 20.96
N ASN A 110 -12.32 -7.63 21.38
CA ASN A 110 -11.81 -7.73 22.74
C ASN A 110 -11.71 -6.34 23.38
N THR A 111 -12.56 -6.09 24.36
CA THR A 111 -12.61 -4.79 25.08
C THR A 111 -11.35 -4.48 25.91
N LYS A 112 -10.44 -5.43 26.07
CA LYS A 112 -9.13 -5.23 26.70
C LYS A 112 -8.05 -4.82 25.73
N SER A 113 -8.26 -4.99 24.41
CA SER A 113 -7.33 -4.53 23.42
C SER A 113 -7.21 -3.01 23.46
N GLU A 114 -6.01 -2.50 23.21
CA GLU A 114 -5.82 -1.07 23.08
C GLU A 114 -6.57 -0.53 21.86
N ASN A 115 -6.86 0.76 21.84
CA ASN A 115 -7.50 1.40 20.69
C ASN A 115 -6.51 1.58 19.54
N ILE A 116 -7.06 1.84 18.35
CA ILE A 116 -6.28 2.03 17.12
C ILE A 116 -5.28 3.18 17.20
N GLU A 117 -5.61 4.27 17.88
CA GLU A 117 -4.76 5.46 18.02
C GLU A 117 -3.48 5.13 18.80
N ASN A 118 -3.61 4.39 19.90
CA ASN A 118 -2.49 3.96 20.71
C ASN A 118 -1.64 2.92 20.01
N LEU A 119 -2.27 1.94 19.34
CA LEU A 119 -1.55 0.91 18.61
C LEU A 119 -0.75 1.51 17.45
N SER A 120 -1.37 2.35 16.62
CA SER A 120 -0.69 3.00 15.50
C SER A 120 0.49 3.88 15.97
N SER A 121 0.32 4.60 17.10
CA SER A 121 1.41 5.39 17.69
C SER A 121 2.57 4.51 18.14
N ARG A 122 2.31 3.41 18.84
CA ARG A 122 3.35 2.48 19.28
C ARG A 122 4.08 1.82 18.10
N LEU A 123 3.37 1.49 17.03
CA LEU A 123 3.97 0.95 15.81
C LEU A 123 4.88 1.98 15.14
N PHE A 124 4.42 3.22 15.06
CA PHE A 124 5.20 4.33 14.51
C PHE A 124 6.46 4.61 15.34
N ASP A 125 6.34 4.65 16.66
CA ASP A 125 7.45 4.85 17.61
C ASP A 125 8.44 3.68 17.57
N ALA A 126 7.98 2.46 17.29
CA ALA A 126 8.83 1.31 17.03
C ALA A 126 9.58 1.36 15.71
N GLY A 127 9.34 2.38 14.89
CA GLY A 127 9.97 2.57 13.60
C GLY A 127 9.36 1.77 12.47
N ALA A 128 8.19 1.16 12.63
CA ALA A 128 7.52 0.41 11.58
C ALA A 128 6.98 1.33 10.46
N PHE A 129 6.89 0.82 9.23
CA PHE A 129 5.99 1.37 8.22
C PHE A 129 4.57 0.87 8.53
N VAL A 130 3.63 1.78 8.71
CA VAL A 130 2.25 1.47 9.12
C VAL A 130 1.28 1.79 7.99
N SER A 131 0.40 0.84 7.64
CA SER A 131 -0.67 1.04 6.66
C SER A 131 -2.02 0.57 7.17
N LEU A 132 -3.08 1.30 6.79
CA LEU A 132 -4.46 0.87 6.93
C LEU A 132 -4.78 -0.14 5.84
N THR A 133 -5.44 -1.25 6.19
CA THR A 133 -5.70 -2.36 5.25
C THR A 133 -7.12 -2.34 4.71
N HIS A 134 -7.32 -2.89 3.54
CA HIS A 134 -8.58 -3.26 2.85
C HIS A 134 -9.84 -2.46 3.28
N PRO A 135 -9.85 -1.12 3.10
CA PRO A 135 -10.89 -0.25 3.66
C PRO A 135 -12.30 -0.52 3.14
N GLU A 136 -12.45 -1.04 1.92
CA GLU A 136 -13.76 -1.40 1.38
C GLU A 136 -14.28 -2.71 1.99
N TRP A 137 -13.38 -3.67 2.21
CA TRP A 137 -13.72 -4.98 2.78
C TRP A 137 -14.27 -4.85 4.20
N ASN A 138 -13.60 -4.10 5.05
CA ASN A 138 -14.01 -3.90 6.45
C ASN A 138 -15.02 -2.75 6.64
N GLY A 139 -15.43 -2.08 5.55
CA GLY A 139 -16.40 -0.99 5.60
C GLY A 139 -15.91 0.28 6.31
N MET A 140 -14.60 0.54 6.24
CA MET A 140 -13.97 1.73 6.84
C MET A 140 -14.57 3.02 6.30
N THR A 141 -14.80 3.98 7.17
CA THR A 141 -15.30 5.32 6.83
C THR A 141 -14.28 6.40 7.11
N LEU A 142 -14.50 7.61 6.58
CA LEU A 142 -13.69 8.76 6.96
C LEU A 142 -13.66 8.97 8.48
N LYS A 143 -14.81 8.79 9.15
CA LYS A 143 -14.91 9.05 10.59
C LYS A 143 -14.01 8.13 11.41
N ASP A 144 -13.90 6.86 11.01
CA ASP A 144 -12.99 5.91 11.65
C ASP A 144 -11.53 6.39 11.59
N THR A 145 -11.14 7.06 10.51
CA THR A 145 -9.76 7.50 10.28
C THR A 145 -9.38 8.83 10.93
N LEU A 146 -10.35 9.61 11.43
CA LEU A 146 -10.09 11.00 11.87
C LEU A 146 -9.05 11.12 12.97
N ASN A 147 -9.01 10.17 13.88
CA ASN A 147 -8.10 10.18 15.04
C ASN A 147 -6.78 9.46 14.77
N ILE A 148 -6.63 8.75 13.64
CA ILE A 148 -5.39 8.05 13.32
C ILE A 148 -4.41 9.05 12.70
N ASN A 149 -3.35 9.39 13.43
CA ASN A 149 -2.34 10.36 12.98
C ASN A 149 -1.02 9.70 12.58
N ASN A 150 -0.81 8.44 12.93
CA ASN A 150 0.44 7.72 12.76
C ASN A 150 0.26 6.53 11.80
N ALA A 151 -0.14 6.82 10.57
CA ALA A 151 -0.13 5.88 9.45
C ALA A 151 0.63 6.49 8.28
N HIS A 152 1.39 5.69 7.56
CA HIS A 152 2.13 6.12 6.36
C HIS A 152 1.28 5.96 5.10
N ALA A 153 0.42 4.92 5.06
CA ALA A 153 -0.36 4.59 3.87
C ALA A 153 -1.71 3.96 4.18
N ILE A 154 -2.51 3.80 3.12
CA ILE A 154 -3.73 3.00 3.08
C ILE A 154 -3.71 2.12 1.82
N GLU A 155 -4.29 0.95 1.87
CA GLU A 155 -4.46 0.13 0.67
C GLU A 155 -5.45 0.79 -0.29
N ILE A 156 -4.96 1.19 -1.46
CA ILE A 156 -5.80 1.64 -2.56
C ILE A 156 -6.37 0.46 -3.35
N TYR A 157 -5.69 -0.68 -3.27
CA TYR A 157 -6.11 -1.94 -3.87
C TYR A 157 -5.61 -3.11 -3.05
N ASN A 158 -6.51 -4.05 -2.78
CA ASN A 158 -6.25 -5.33 -2.15
C ASN A 158 -6.79 -6.43 -3.07
N HIS A 159 -5.89 -7.32 -3.52
CA HIS A 159 -6.23 -8.29 -4.57
C HIS A 159 -7.12 -9.42 -4.06
N SER A 160 -6.83 -9.97 -2.89
CA SER A 160 -7.65 -11.03 -2.29
C SER A 160 -9.09 -10.55 -2.07
N CYS A 161 -9.27 -9.39 -1.45
CA CYS A 161 -10.59 -8.80 -1.25
C CYS A 161 -11.33 -8.52 -2.58
N ALA A 162 -10.60 -8.16 -3.65
CA ALA A 162 -11.20 -7.97 -4.97
C ALA A 162 -11.68 -9.28 -5.59
N ILE A 163 -10.88 -10.36 -5.47
CA ILE A 163 -11.20 -11.69 -6.05
C ILE A 163 -12.31 -12.37 -5.23
N GLU A 164 -12.21 -12.34 -3.91
CA GLU A 164 -13.08 -13.12 -3.03
C GLU A 164 -14.47 -12.51 -2.86
N CYS A 165 -14.57 -11.19 -2.77
CA CYS A 165 -15.83 -10.54 -2.41
C CYS A 165 -16.13 -9.23 -3.14
N ASP A 166 -15.36 -8.87 -4.20
CA ASP A 166 -15.53 -7.63 -4.97
C ASP A 166 -15.42 -6.34 -4.11
N ARG A 167 -14.56 -6.36 -3.08
CA ARG A 167 -14.33 -5.26 -2.14
C ARG A 167 -12.86 -4.88 -2.01
N GLY A 168 -12.15 -4.83 -3.15
CA GLY A 168 -10.72 -4.57 -3.18
C GLY A 168 -10.31 -3.11 -3.36
N SER A 169 -11.25 -2.15 -3.43
CA SER A 169 -10.95 -0.75 -3.75
C SER A 169 -10.89 0.15 -2.51
N GLY A 170 -9.76 0.84 -2.31
CA GLY A 170 -9.63 1.88 -1.27
C GLY A 170 -9.86 3.31 -1.77
N VAL A 171 -10.17 3.50 -3.07
CA VAL A 171 -10.21 4.82 -3.71
C VAL A 171 -11.20 5.77 -3.03
N ALA A 172 -12.41 5.31 -2.72
CA ALA A 172 -13.46 6.19 -2.18
C ALA A 172 -13.12 6.70 -0.78
N VAL A 173 -12.61 5.85 0.09
CA VAL A 173 -12.20 6.22 1.45
C VAL A 173 -10.97 7.12 1.42
N LEU A 174 -9.97 6.79 0.61
CA LEU A 174 -8.78 7.61 0.41
C LEU A 174 -9.15 9.04 -0.03
N ASP A 175 -9.99 9.19 -1.07
CA ASP A 175 -10.37 10.51 -1.60
C ASP A 175 -11.12 11.35 -0.54
N GLN A 176 -11.91 10.73 0.34
CA GLN A 176 -12.52 11.42 1.48
C GLN A 176 -11.47 11.88 2.51
N ILE A 177 -10.50 11.03 2.84
CA ILE A 177 -9.40 11.35 3.77
C ILE A 177 -8.59 12.54 3.24
N LEU A 178 -8.20 12.50 1.96
CA LEU A 178 -7.44 13.57 1.30
C LEU A 178 -8.25 14.87 1.20
N ASN A 179 -9.54 14.78 0.90
CA ASN A 179 -10.45 15.94 0.86
C ASN A 179 -10.66 16.58 2.25
N TYR A 180 -10.59 15.78 3.31
CA TYR A 180 -10.59 16.29 4.68
C TYR A 180 -9.31 17.03 5.06
N GLY A 181 -8.23 16.82 4.32
CA GLY A 181 -6.92 17.47 4.51
C GLY A 181 -5.90 16.65 5.30
N LYS A 182 -6.13 15.33 5.44
CA LYS A 182 -5.10 14.42 5.94
C LYS A 182 -4.22 13.93 4.79
N GLU A 183 -2.93 13.89 5.03
CA GLU A 183 -1.95 13.35 4.09
C GLU A 183 -1.73 11.88 4.36
N LEU A 184 -1.84 11.05 3.32
CA LEU A 184 -1.66 9.61 3.40
C LEU A 184 -1.19 9.07 2.05
N ASN A 185 -0.16 8.25 2.05
CA ASN A 185 0.27 7.53 0.85
C ASN A 185 -0.64 6.33 0.57
N ILE A 186 -0.35 5.60 -0.51
CA ILE A 186 -1.18 4.48 -0.95
C ILE A 186 -0.33 3.27 -1.29
N ILE A 187 -0.79 2.07 -0.96
CA ILE A 187 -0.19 0.82 -1.41
C ILE A 187 -1.21 -0.05 -2.15
N ALA A 188 -0.76 -0.81 -3.12
CA ALA A 188 -1.50 -1.94 -3.68
C ALA A 188 -0.84 -3.24 -3.19
N THR A 189 -1.63 -4.21 -2.80
CA THR A 189 -1.17 -5.44 -2.16
C THR A 189 -1.99 -6.64 -2.64
N ASP A 190 -1.51 -7.82 -2.31
CA ASP A 190 -2.23 -9.06 -2.61
C ASP A 190 -3.14 -9.50 -1.46
N ASP A 191 -2.65 -9.43 -0.21
CA ASP A 191 -3.33 -10.07 0.94
C ASP A 191 -3.53 -11.58 0.69
N SER A 192 -2.49 -12.19 0.10
CA SER A 192 -2.57 -13.54 -0.42
C SER A 192 -2.57 -14.59 0.68
N HIS A 193 -3.50 -15.53 0.60
CA HIS A 193 -3.59 -16.71 1.48
C HIS A 193 -3.29 -18.01 0.72
N PHE A 194 -3.26 -17.97 -0.62
CA PHE A 194 -3.04 -19.13 -1.51
C PHE A 194 -4.09 -20.24 -1.41
N HIS A 195 -5.25 -19.97 -0.84
CA HIS A 195 -6.40 -20.89 -0.88
C HIS A 195 -7.14 -20.79 -2.22
N ILE A 196 -7.09 -19.63 -2.85
CA ILE A 196 -7.60 -19.29 -4.17
C ILE A 196 -6.50 -18.57 -4.97
N ASP A 197 -6.75 -18.10 -6.19
CA ASP A 197 -5.80 -17.34 -6.99
C ASP A 197 -5.79 -15.86 -6.55
N ASP A 198 -5.41 -15.61 -5.30
CA ASP A 198 -5.39 -14.30 -4.63
C ASP A 198 -4.00 -13.63 -4.57
N ALA A 199 -3.05 -14.14 -5.35
CA ALA A 199 -1.67 -13.63 -5.36
C ALA A 199 -1.29 -12.99 -6.70
N PHE A 200 -0.30 -12.09 -6.66
CA PHE A 200 0.35 -11.46 -7.82
C PHE A 200 -0.51 -10.44 -8.58
N GLY A 201 -1.60 -9.95 -7.99
CA GLY A 201 -2.52 -8.98 -8.59
C GLY A 201 -2.33 -7.54 -8.15
N GLY A 202 -1.61 -7.30 -7.04
CA GLY A 202 -1.30 -5.97 -6.52
C GLY A 202 0.11 -5.87 -5.95
N TRP A 203 0.85 -4.81 -6.24
CA TRP A 203 2.22 -4.62 -5.72
C TRP A 203 2.61 -3.15 -5.65
N VAL A 204 3.72 -2.89 -4.98
CA VAL A 204 4.40 -1.58 -5.02
C VAL A 204 5.68 -1.68 -5.84
N MET A 205 6.03 -0.58 -6.51
CA MET A 205 7.30 -0.38 -7.19
C MET A 205 8.08 0.67 -6.41
N VAL A 206 9.02 0.21 -5.57
CA VAL A 206 9.79 1.06 -4.66
C VAL A 206 11.09 1.50 -5.31
N LYS A 207 11.35 2.80 -5.34
CA LYS A 207 12.60 3.35 -5.89
C LYS A 207 13.64 3.52 -4.81
N SER A 208 14.73 2.75 -4.92
CA SER A 208 15.84 2.74 -3.97
C SER A 208 17.19 2.51 -4.67
N GLU A 209 18.30 2.90 -4.05
CA GLU A 209 19.65 2.62 -4.56
C GLU A 209 20.01 1.13 -4.44
N ILE A 210 19.53 0.48 -3.38
CA ILE A 210 19.78 -0.94 -3.09
C ILE A 210 18.52 -1.65 -2.63
N ASN A 211 18.44 -2.95 -2.89
CA ASN A 211 17.39 -3.81 -2.36
C ASN A 211 17.84 -4.37 -1.00
N SER A 212 17.64 -3.59 0.06
CA SER A 212 17.81 -4.03 1.46
C SER A 212 16.60 -3.63 2.29
N GLU A 213 16.39 -4.32 3.41
CA GLU A 213 15.27 -4.04 4.31
C GLU A 213 15.23 -2.54 4.69
N GLU A 214 16.34 -2.00 5.17
CA GLU A 214 16.42 -0.62 5.64
C GLU A 214 16.14 0.39 4.52
N ALA A 215 16.73 0.16 3.33
CA ALA A 215 16.57 1.08 2.20
C ALA A 215 15.15 1.05 1.62
N ILE A 216 14.52 -0.13 1.55
CA ILE A 216 13.13 -0.28 1.12
C ILE A 216 12.17 0.37 2.13
N LEU A 217 12.35 0.11 3.43
CA LEU A 217 11.53 0.72 4.49
C LEU A 217 11.66 2.25 4.51
N GLU A 218 12.86 2.78 4.35
CA GLU A 218 13.09 4.22 4.23
C GLU A 218 12.36 4.81 3.02
N ALA A 219 12.49 4.17 1.87
CA ALA A 219 11.82 4.60 0.64
C ALA A 219 10.27 4.56 0.77
N LEU A 220 9.73 3.52 1.41
CA LEU A 220 8.30 3.41 1.71
C LEU A 220 7.82 4.55 2.62
N LYS A 221 8.51 4.83 3.72
CA LYS A 221 8.16 5.91 4.65
C LYS A 221 8.22 7.29 4.01
N ASN A 222 9.13 7.49 3.06
CA ASN A 222 9.29 8.74 2.32
C ASN A 222 8.42 8.85 1.06
N GLY A 223 7.57 7.85 0.76
CA GLY A 223 6.69 7.86 -0.40
C GLY A 223 7.40 7.68 -1.76
N HIS A 224 8.63 7.18 -1.77
CA HIS A 224 9.42 6.95 -2.99
C HIS A 224 8.99 5.67 -3.73
N TYR A 225 7.73 5.55 -4.05
CA TYR A 225 7.14 4.39 -4.73
C TYR A 225 5.82 4.73 -5.41
N TYR A 226 5.35 3.83 -6.23
CA TYR A 226 4.00 3.82 -6.75
C TYR A 226 3.37 2.44 -6.62
N SER A 227 2.04 2.36 -6.71
CA SER A 227 1.24 1.14 -6.63
C SER A 227 0.82 0.67 -8.01
N SER A 228 0.78 -0.64 -8.28
CA SER A 228 0.47 -1.19 -9.60
C SER A 228 -0.25 -2.54 -9.55
N GLN A 229 -1.03 -2.79 -10.59
CA GLN A 229 -1.59 -4.09 -11.00
C GLN A 229 -1.02 -4.57 -12.34
N GLY A 230 -0.15 -3.75 -12.98
CA GLY A 230 0.39 -4.06 -14.32
C GLY A 230 1.18 -2.95 -14.97
N PRO A 231 0.59 -1.78 -15.26
CA PRO A 231 1.29 -0.71 -15.95
C PRO A 231 2.35 -0.03 -15.07
N ASP A 232 3.35 0.56 -15.74
CA ASP A 232 4.51 1.18 -15.09
C ASP A 232 4.54 2.69 -15.27
N PHE A 233 4.83 3.43 -14.21
CA PHE A 233 5.31 4.79 -14.32
C PHE A 233 6.83 4.81 -14.57
N LYS A 234 7.25 5.59 -15.56
CA LYS A 234 8.67 5.83 -15.88
C LYS A 234 9.16 7.13 -15.25
N ASN A 235 8.35 8.20 -15.34
CA ASN A 235 8.62 9.47 -14.68
C ASN A 235 7.36 10.32 -14.53
N ILE A 236 7.33 11.17 -13.51
CA ILE A 236 6.32 12.18 -13.26
C ILE A 236 7.02 13.47 -12.84
N LYS A 237 6.72 14.57 -13.54
CA LYS A 237 7.33 15.86 -13.30
C LYS A 237 6.30 16.96 -13.29
N VAL A 238 6.36 17.82 -12.29
CA VAL A 238 5.59 19.06 -12.23
C VAL A 238 6.51 20.24 -12.44
N GLN A 239 6.19 21.07 -13.40
CA GLN A 239 6.95 22.29 -13.69
C GLN A 239 6.05 23.38 -14.28
N LYS A 240 6.08 24.58 -13.71
CA LYS A 240 5.34 25.76 -14.21
C LYS A 240 3.85 25.51 -14.47
N GLY A 241 3.17 24.84 -13.53
CA GLY A 241 1.75 24.50 -13.63
C GLY A 241 1.41 23.43 -14.67
N ARG A 242 2.41 22.66 -15.12
CA ARG A 242 2.24 21.50 -16.00
C ARG A 242 2.68 20.23 -15.33
N LEU A 243 1.89 19.18 -15.47
CA LEU A 243 2.23 17.83 -15.05
C LEU A 243 2.58 17.02 -16.31
N GLU A 244 3.80 16.51 -16.33
CA GLU A 244 4.27 15.58 -17.37
C GLU A 244 4.29 14.17 -16.79
N VAL A 245 3.65 13.22 -17.48
CA VAL A 245 3.59 11.80 -17.14
C VAL A 245 4.26 11.01 -18.23
N LEU A 246 5.20 10.13 -17.85
CA LEU A 246 5.83 9.14 -18.72
C LEU A 246 5.58 7.76 -18.15
N CYS A 247 5.07 6.81 -18.95
CA CYS A 247 4.64 5.49 -18.49
C CYS A 247 4.88 4.38 -19.53
N SER A 248 4.57 3.15 -19.19
CA SER A 248 4.37 2.07 -20.17
C SER A 248 3.17 2.38 -21.07
N PRO A 249 2.98 1.67 -22.20
CA PRO A 249 1.80 1.86 -23.06
C PRO A 249 0.50 1.63 -22.29
N VAL A 250 -0.38 2.66 -22.24
CA VAL A 250 -1.68 2.62 -21.56
C VAL A 250 -2.76 3.23 -22.42
N GLU A 251 -4.04 3.01 -22.09
CA GLU A 251 -5.17 3.62 -22.80
C GLU A 251 -5.68 4.89 -22.13
N LYS A 252 -5.46 5.03 -20.81
CA LYS A 252 -5.93 6.21 -20.06
C LYS A 252 -4.86 6.70 -19.10
N ILE A 253 -4.76 8.03 -18.99
CA ILE A 253 -4.04 8.72 -17.94
C ILE A 253 -5.01 9.71 -17.30
N ILE A 254 -5.28 9.54 -16.01
CA ILE A 254 -6.23 10.33 -15.25
C ILE A 254 -5.46 11.06 -14.15
N VAL A 255 -5.68 12.36 -14.05
CA VAL A 255 -5.22 13.18 -12.92
C VAL A 255 -6.46 13.53 -12.11
N SER A 256 -6.59 12.93 -10.94
CA SER A 256 -7.65 13.22 -9.98
C SER A 256 -7.15 14.22 -8.95
N GLY A 257 -8.01 15.09 -8.45
CA GLY A 257 -7.69 16.07 -7.42
C GLY A 257 -8.86 16.30 -6.46
N TYR A 258 -8.79 17.37 -5.70
CA TYR A 258 -9.75 17.70 -4.65
C TYR A 258 -11.20 17.72 -5.17
N GLY A 259 -12.12 17.14 -4.38
CA GLY A 259 -13.54 17.05 -4.71
C GLY A 259 -13.79 16.17 -5.94
N SER A 260 -14.46 16.70 -6.95
CA SER A 260 -14.74 16.02 -8.21
C SER A 260 -13.76 16.40 -9.34
N ALA A 261 -12.73 17.17 -9.03
CA ALA A 261 -11.81 17.69 -10.03
C ALA A 261 -10.98 16.57 -10.65
N SER A 262 -11.00 16.48 -11.99
CA SER A 262 -10.20 15.52 -12.73
C SER A 262 -9.92 15.97 -14.14
N ILE A 263 -8.82 15.51 -14.70
CA ILE A 263 -8.47 15.66 -16.11
C ILE A 263 -8.06 14.29 -16.63
N CYS A 264 -8.58 13.91 -17.80
CA CYS A 264 -8.31 12.61 -18.41
C CYS A 264 -7.79 12.76 -19.84
N LYS A 265 -6.80 11.95 -20.20
CA LYS A 265 -6.44 11.66 -21.59
C LYS A 265 -6.72 10.20 -21.90
N ASN A 266 -7.44 9.98 -22.98
CA ASN A 266 -7.85 8.66 -23.46
C ASN A 266 -7.44 8.53 -24.93
N LYS A 267 -6.60 7.57 -25.25
CA LYS A 267 -6.13 7.24 -26.60
C LYS A 267 -5.40 5.90 -26.55
N THR A 268 -5.51 5.12 -27.60
CA THR A 268 -4.76 3.86 -27.73
C THR A 268 -3.25 4.08 -27.60
N SER A 269 -2.60 3.33 -26.74
CA SER A 269 -1.14 3.29 -26.57
C SER A 269 -0.50 4.65 -26.25
N ILE A 270 -0.95 5.28 -25.14
CA ILE A 270 -0.33 6.50 -24.62
C ILE A 270 0.89 6.09 -23.78
N GLU A 271 2.06 6.65 -24.09
CA GLU A 271 3.27 6.47 -23.28
C GLU A 271 3.71 7.77 -22.60
N SER A 272 3.13 8.90 -23.01
CA SER A 272 3.39 10.20 -22.39
C SER A 272 2.21 11.15 -22.50
N ALA A 273 2.04 12.00 -21.49
CA ALA A 273 1.02 13.05 -21.52
C ALA A 273 1.47 14.28 -20.73
N VAL A 274 0.99 15.46 -21.16
CA VAL A 274 1.16 16.72 -20.45
C VAL A 274 -0.21 17.27 -20.08
N PHE A 275 -0.40 17.65 -18.82
CA PHE A 275 -1.62 18.23 -18.29
C PHE A 275 -1.39 19.65 -17.81
N ASN A 276 -2.38 20.53 -18.00
CA ASN A 276 -2.39 21.86 -17.45
C ASN A 276 -3.05 21.81 -16.06
N LEU A 277 -2.26 22.01 -15.02
CA LEU A 277 -2.74 21.94 -13.62
C LEU A 277 -3.60 23.16 -13.24
N GLY A 278 -3.53 24.26 -13.98
CA GLY A 278 -4.44 25.41 -13.79
C GLY A 278 -5.93 25.08 -13.95
N LEU A 279 -6.27 23.88 -14.47
CA LEU A 279 -7.63 23.38 -14.55
C LEU A 279 -8.10 22.66 -13.30
N LEU A 280 -7.21 22.41 -12.32
CA LEU A 280 -7.50 21.78 -11.04
C LEU A 280 -7.45 22.79 -9.89
N PRO A 281 -8.15 22.53 -8.76
CA PRO A 281 -8.01 23.34 -7.56
C PRO A 281 -6.56 23.38 -7.10
N GLN A 282 -6.00 24.59 -6.95
CA GLN A 282 -4.61 24.78 -6.52
C GLN A 282 -4.46 24.53 -5.02
N GLU A 283 -3.22 24.24 -4.59
CA GLU A 283 -2.85 24.03 -3.18
C GLU A 283 -3.64 22.91 -2.48
N LYS A 284 -3.99 21.88 -3.22
CA LYS A 284 -4.66 20.69 -2.75
C LYS A 284 -3.84 19.46 -3.15
N TRP A 285 -4.40 18.31 -3.12
CA TRP A 285 -3.77 17.08 -3.58
C TRP A 285 -4.13 16.78 -5.05
N LEU A 286 -3.24 16.08 -5.72
CA LEU A 286 -3.55 15.36 -6.95
C LEU A 286 -2.94 13.95 -6.91
N ARG A 287 -3.54 13.04 -7.68
CA ARG A 287 -3.06 11.68 -7.87
C ARG A 287 -3.16 11.31 -9.35
N VAL A 288 -2.14 10.64 -9.86
CA VAL A 288 -2.15 10.13 -11.24
C VAL A 288 -2.54 8.65 -11.23
N THR A 289 -3.50 8.30 -12.08
CA THR A 289 -3.88 6.90 -12.36
C THR A 289 -3.64 6.62 -13.84
N ILE A 290 -2.94 5.54 -14.14
CA ILE A 290 -2.80 5.04 -15.51
C ILE A 290 -3.52 3.69 -15.63
N ILE A 291 -4.14 3.44 -16.81
CA ILE A 291 -4.96 2.23 -17.04
C ILE A 291 -4.54 1.63 -18.38
N ASP A 292 -4.14 0.36 -18.36
CA ASP A 292 -3.77 -0.38 -19.57
C ASP A 292 -4.98 -0.89 -20.36
N ASN A 293 -4.74 -1.59 -21.45
CA ASN A 293 -5.77 -2.14 -22.33
C ASN A 293 -6.51 -3.36 -21.74
N LYS A 294 -6.07 -3.88 -20.60
CA LYS A 294 -6.73 -4.95 -19.84
C LYS A 294 -7.57 -4.41 -18.69
N GLY A 295 -7.48 -3.10 -18.41
CA GLY A 295 -8.12 -2.45 -17.28
C GLY A 295 -7.30 -2.43 -16.01
N ASN A 296 -6.06 -2.99 -16.02
CA ASN A 296 -5.17 -2.91 -14.89
C ASN A 296 -4.72 -1.46 -14.66
N LYS A 297 -4.53 -1.11 -13.40
CA LYS A 297 -4.22 0.25 -12.99
C LYS A 297 -2.86 0.35 -12.34
N ALA A 298 -2.27 1.54 -12.44
CA ALA A 298 -1.23 1.95 -11.49
C ALA A 298 -1.53 3.36 -11.00
N TRP A 299 -1.08 3.67 -9.77
CA TRP A 299 -1.38 4.90 -9.07
C TRP A 299 -0.13 5.49 -8.45
N THR A 300 0.04 6.81 -8.56
CA THR A 300 1.03 7.52 -7.73
C THR A 300 0.51 7.70 -6.32
N ASN A 301 1.40 7.88 -5.36
CA ASN A 301 1.04 8.53 -4.13
C ASN A 301 0.41 9.90 -4.40
N PRO A 302 -0.43 10.44 -3.50
CA PRO A 302 -0.90 11.81 -3.62
C PRO A 302 0.29 12.78 -3.68
N ILE A 303 0.19 13.78 -4.56
CA ILE A 303 1.17 14.84 -4.75
C ILE A 303 0.56 16.11 -4.17
N TYR A 304 1.28 16.70 -3.26
CA TYR A 304 0.97 17.99 -2.64
C TYR A 304 1.95 19.03 -3.17
N ASP A 305 1.75 20.32 -2.95
CA ASP A 305 2.69 21.40 -3.29
C ASP A 305 3.17 21.43 -4.76
N TYR A 306 2.22 21.35 -5.72
CA TYR A 306 2.49 21.31 -7.15
C TYR A 306 2.23 22.63 -7.89
#